data_40827bac860321765ed98d0f8fb49a50
#
_entry.id   40827bac860321765ed98d0f8fb49a50
#
_cell.length_a   1.000
_cell.length_b   1.000
_cell.length_c   1.000
_cell.angle_alpha   90.00
_cell.angle_beta   90.00
_cell.angle_gamma   90.00
#
_symmetry.space_group_name_H-M   'P 1'
#
loop_
_entity.id
_entity.type
_entity.pdbx_description
1 polymer ?
#
loop_
_entity_poly.entity_id
_entity_poly.type
_entity_poly.pdbx_seq_one_letter_code
_entity_poly.pdbx_strand_id
1 'polypeptide(L)'
;MTHVGTPSTEEINGNLIALNALAGIPLSEIQGFRAPFLNYSADTLKLLAQAQFTYDSSAAASIPVTDPNTDAYWPYTLDYGMANNCLEVPGTCRGEPKLPGFWEIPMYAFFDDRGVAGPHLMDPWL
;
A
#
# COMPACT_ATOMS: atom_id res chain seq x y z
N MET A 1 11.71 -4.47 9.58
CA MET A 1 11.24 -4.95 8.26
C MET A 1 12.37 -4.74 7.26
N THR A 2 12.69 -5.73 6.48
CA THR A 2 13.69 -5.61 5.41
C THR A 2 13.09 -4.86 4.21
N HIS A 3 13.95 -4.40 3.29
CA HIS A 3 13.52 -3.78 2.03
C HIS A 3 13.86 -4.71 0.85
N VAL A 4 13.74 -6.02 1.07
CA VAL A 4 14.07 -7.04 0.06
C VAL A 4 12.84 -7.89 -0.21
N GLY A 5 12.31 -7.79 -1.41
CA GLY A 5 11.12 -8.52 -1.83
C GLY A 5 9.82 -8.01 -1.20
N THR A 6 8.75 -8.78 -1.33
CA THR A 6 7.47 -8.53 -0.66
C THR A 6 7.55 -8.93 0.81
N PRO A 7 6.87 -8.20 1.73
CA PRO A 7 6.89 -8.52 3.15
C PRO A 7 6.38 -9.93 3.43
N SER A 8 7.14 -10.68 4.22
CA SER A 8 6.73 -12.00 4.71
C SER A 8 5.80 -11.91 5.93
N THR A 9 5.13 -13.02 6.24
CA THR A 9 4.31 -13.13 7.46
C THR A 9 5.13 -12.84 8.72
N GLU A 10 6.36 -13.33 8.78
CA GLU A 10 7.26 -13.13 9.92
C GLU A 10 7.64 -11.66 10.07
N GLU A 11 7.87 -10.95 8.98
CA GLU A 11 8.18 -9.53 9.02
C GLU A 11 6.98 -8.69 9.46
N ILE A 12 5.79 -8.97 8.94
CA ILE A 12 4.55 -8.29 9.33
C ILE A 12 4.29 -8.50 10.82
N ASN A 13 4.28 -9.75 11.27
CA ASN A 13 4.03 -10.09 12.67
C ASN A 13 5.14 -9.58 13.59
N GLY A 14 6.40 -9.67 13.16
CA GLY A 14 7.55 -9.16 13.92
C GLY A 14 7.46 -7.65 14.15
N ASN A 15 6.98 -6.87 13.18
CA ASN A 15 6.74 -5.44 13.36
C ASN A 15 5.60 -5.16 14.35
N LEU A 16 4.49 -5.89 14.27
CA LEU A 16 3.40 -5.76 15.25
C LEU A 16 3.88 -6.02 16.68
N ILE A 17 4.63 -7.11 16.87
CA ILE A 17 5.21 -7.46 18.17
C ILE A 17 6.18 -6.38 18.65
N ALA A 18 7.07 -5.91 17.78
CA ALA A 18 8.06 -4.89 18.14
C ALA A 18 7.39 -3.56 18.51
N LEU A 19 6.43 -3.09 17.74
CA LEU A 19 5.70 -1.85 18.05
C LEU A 19 4.93 -1.96 19.36
N ASN A 20 4.31 -3.08 19.62
CA ASN A 20 3.61 -3.31 20.88
C ASN A 20 4.57 -3.43 22.06
N ALA A 21 5.59 -4.30 21.97
CA ALA A 21 6.47 -4.61 23.09
C ALA A 21 7.48 -3.51 23.39
N LEU A 22 8.01 -2.82 22.37
CA LEU A 22 9.09 -1.84 22.52
C LEU A 22 8.58 -0.40 22.57
N ALA A 23 7.53 -0.09 21.80
CA ALA A 23 6.96 1.25 21.76
C ALA A 23 5.68 1.39 22.61
N GLY A 24 5.15 0.31 23.18
CA GLY A 24 3.95 0.32 24.00
C GLY A 24 2.67 0.62 23.23
N ILE A 25 2.68 0.49 21.90
CA ILE A 25 1.50 0.78 21.08
C ILE A 25 0.52 -0.41 21.17
N PRO A 26 -0.72 -0.20 21.60
CA PRO A 26 -1.73 -1.27 21.60
C PRO A 26 -1.91 -1.87 20.20
N LEU A 27 -2.00 -3.19 20.09
CA LEU A 27 -2.18 -3.87 18.79
C LEU A 27 -3.42 -3.35 18.04
N SER A 28 -4.48 -2.98 18.77
CA SER A 28 -5.70 -2.42 18.20
C SER A 28 -5.52 -1.04 17.55
N GLU A 29 -4.43 -0.35 17.83
CA GLU A 29 -4.10 0.96 17.23
C GLU A 29 -3.19 0.84 16.00
N ILE A 30 -2.60 -0.34 15.77
CA ILE A 30 -1.76 -0.63 14.62
C ILE A 30 -2.66 -1.15 13.49
N GLN A 31 -3.28 -0.22 12.76
CA GLN A 31 -4.35 -0.57 11.82
C GLN A 31 -3.94 -0.50 10.35
N GLY A 32 -2.88 0.20 10.03
CA GLY A 32 -2.47 0.46 8.66
C GLY A 32 -1.11 -0.10 8.31
N PHE A 33 -0.92 -0.37 7.04
CA PHE A 33 0.34 -0.88 6.50
C PHE A 33 0.74 -0.13 5.23
N ARG A 34 2.05 -0.06 5.00
CA ARG A 34 2.62 0.32 3.71
C ARG A 34 3.88 -0.51 3.47
N ALA A 35 3.91 -1.18 2.33
CA ALA A 35 5.04 -2.01 1.95
C ALA A 35 6.30 -1.18 1.71
N PRO A 36 7.48 -1.61 2.19
CA PRO A 36 8.75 -1.03 1.81
C PRO A 36 8.91 -1.00 0.28
N PHE A 37 9.35 0.14 -0.26
CA PHE A 37 9.43 0.39 -1.71
C PHE A 37 8.12 0.16 -2.47
N LEU A 38 6.98 0.18 -1.76
CA LEU A 38 5.66 -0.15 -2.32
C LEU A 38 5.61 -1.54 -2.96
N ASN A 39 6.51 -2.43 -2.54
CA ASN A 39 6.63 -3.77 -3.09
C ASN A 39 5.63 -4.70 -2.40
N TYR A 40 4.47 -4.86 -3.00
CA TYR A 40 3.36 -5.66 -2.49
C TYR A 40 2.77 -6.54 -3.58
N SER A 41 2.08 -7.59 -3.15
CA SER A 41 1.39 -8.54 -4.03
C SER A 41 -0.03 -8.83 -3.49
N ALA A 42 -0.82 -9.57 -4.25
CA ALA A 42 -2.12 -10.04 -3.79
C ALA A 42 -1.99 -10.87 -2.49
N ASP A 43 -0.90 -11.62 -2.34
CA ASP A 43 -0.66 -12.41 -1.13
C ASP A 43 -0.27 -11.52 0.06
N THR A 44 0.47 -10.43 -0.16
CA THR A 44 0.72 -9.42 0.88
C THR A 44 -0.60 -8.90 1.44
N LEU A 45 -1.54 -8.51 0.59
CA LEU A 45 -2.84 -7.99 1.02
C LEU A 45 -3.66 -9.02 1.82
N LYS A 46 -3.63 -10.29 1.40
CA LYS A 46 -4.26 -11.39 2.15
C LYS A 46 -3.65 -11.56 3.54
N LEU A 47 -2.31 -11.51 3.64
CA LEU A 47 -1.60 -11.62 4.91
C LEU A 47 -1.94 -10.46 5.85
N LEU A 48 -2.03 -9.24 5.33
CA LEU A 48 -2.43 -8.08 6.11
C LEU A 48 -3.85 -8.22 6.66
N ALA A 49 -4.81 -8.63 5.83
CA ALA A 49 -6.17 -8.88 6.27
C ALA A 49 -6.25 -9.98 7.33
N GLN A 50 -5.47 -11.07 7.18
CA GLN A 50 -5.36 -12.14 8.18
C GLN A 50 -4.74 -11.65 9.48
N ALA A 51 -3.77 -10.74 9.42
CA ALA A 51 -3.15 -10.11 10.59
C ALA A 51 -4.00 -8.98 11.19
N GLN A 52 -5.25 -8.82 10.73
CA GLN A 52 -6.24 -7.86 11.24
C GLN A 52 -5.87 -6.38 11.01
N PHE A 53 -5.06 -6.08 10.02
CA PHE A 53 -4.94 -4.71 9.54
C PHE A 53 -6.26 -4.27 8.91
N THR A 54 -6.56 -2.99 9.07
CA THR A 54 -7.78 -2.38 8.51
C THR A 54 -7.56 -1.88 7.09
N TYR A 55 -6.34 -1.41 6.79
CA TYR A 55 -6.02 -0.86 5.48
C TYR A 55 -4.57 -1.06 5.07
N ASP A 56 -4.36 -1.07 3.76
CA ASP A 56 -3.06 -0.90 3.11
C ASP A 56 -2.98 0.46 2.40
N SER A 57 -1.78 0.94 2.18
CA SER A 57 -1.52 2.16 1.42
C SER A 57 -0.25 1.98 0.56
N SER A 58 -0.14 0.83 -0.08
CA SER A 58 1.00 0.51 -0.94
C SER A 58 0.73 0.78 -2.42
N ALA A 59 -0.55 0.82 -2.83
CA ALA A 59 -0.91 1.09 -4.21
C ALA A 59 -0.71 2.57 -4.56
N ALA A 60 -0.13 2.84 -5.72
CA ALA A 60 -0.14 4.15 -6.32
C ALA A 60 -1.36 4.30 -7.23
N ALA A 61 -1.98 5.47 -7.23
CA ALA A 61 -2.93 5.86 -8.26
C ALA A 61 -2.23 5.99 -9.61
N SER A 62 -2.96 6.28 -10.67
CA SER A 62 -2.38 6.51 -12.00
C SER A 62 -1.23 7.53 -11.93
N ILE A 63 -0.20 7.31 -12.72
CA ILE A 63 1.03 8.11 -12.69
C ILE A 63 1.24 8.77 -14.06
N PRO A 64 1.33 10.10 -14.12
CA PRO A 64 0.91 11.08 -13.12
C PRO A 64 -0.60 11.23 -13.06
N VAL A 65 -1.12 11.76 -11.97
CA VAL A 65 -2.51 12.20 -11.90
C VAL A 65 -2.61 13.53 -12.65
N THR A 66 -3.03 13.47 -13.90
CA THR A 66 -3.22 14.66 -14.76
C THR A 66 -4.65 15.13 -14.74
N ASP A 67 -5.61 14.22 -14.60
CA ASP A 67 -7.03 14.52 -14.42
C ASP A 67 -7.54 13.81 -13.15
N PRO A 68 -7.80 14.54 -12.06
CA PRO A 68 -8.31 13.96 -10.83
C PRO A 68 -9.65 13.23 -10.97
N ASN A 69 -10.42 13.52 -12.01
CA ASN A 69 -11.71 12.85 -12.21
C ASN A 69 -11.59 11.46 -12.84
N THR A 70 -10.50 11.20 -13.55
CA THR A 70 -10.29 9.93 -14.27
C THR A 70 -9.10 9.14 -13.75
N ASP A 71 -8.07 9.81 -13.21
CA ASP A 71 -6.79 9.20 -12.86
C ASP A 71 -6.65 8.97 -11.34
N ALA A 72 -7.47 9.65 -10.55
CA ALA A 72 -7.41 9.55 -9.09
C ALA A 72 -8.34 8.47 -8.56
N TYR A 73 -7.84 7.66 -7.65
CA TYR A 73 -8.65 6.70 -6.91
C TYR A 73 -8.88 7.22 -5.49
N TRP A 74 -10.15 7.38 -5.11
CA TRP A 74 -10.50 7.58 -3.71
C TRP A 74 -10.18 6.32 -2.90
N PRO A 75 -9.98 6.42 -1.57
CA PRO A 75 -9.92 5.23 -0.73
C PRO A 75 -11.12 4.32 -1.00
N TYR A 76 -10.88 3.03 -1.17
CA TYR A 76 -11.91 2.04 -1.50
C TYR A 76 -11.69 0.74 -0.73
N THR A 77 -12.74 -0.07 -0.61
CA THR A 77 -12.64 -1.41 -0.02
C THR A 77 -12.34 -2.46 -1.08
N LEU A 78 -11.66 -3.52 -0.67
CA LEU A 78 -11.34 -4.64 -1.55
C LEU A 78 -12.50 -5.66 -1.67
N ASP A 79 -13.75 -5.22 -1.46
CA ASP A 79 -14.91 -6.11 -1.64
C ASP A 79 -14.97 -6.72 -3.04
N TYR A 80 -14.53 -5.96 -4.02
CA TYR A 80 -14.42 -6.37 -5.42
C TYR A 80 -12.98 -6.51 -5.92
N GLY A 81 -12.03 -6.52 -5.00
CA GLY A 81 -10.59 -6.56 -5.29
C GLY A 81 -9.98 -5.20 -5.60
N MET A 82 -8.70 -5.21 -5.95
CA MET A 82 -7.93 -4.01 -6.26
C MET A 82 -8.41 -3.33 -7.54
N ALA A 83 -8.54 -2.01 -7.49
CA ALA A 83 -8.71 -1.17 -8.68
C ALA A 83 -7.38 -1.00 -9.44
N ASN A 84 -6.27 -1.01 -8.70
CA ASN A 84 -4.92 -0.86 -9.21
C ASN A 84 -4.27 -2.22 -9.54
N ASN A 85 -3.25 -2.21 -10.39
CA ASN A 85 -2.34 -3.33 -10.54
C ASN A 85 -1.35 -3.37 -9.36
N CYS A 86 -0.85 -4.55 -9.03
CA CYS A 86 0.31 -4.65 -8.14
C CYS A 86 1.56 -4.06 -8.81
N LEU A 87 2.41 -3.45 -8.01
CA LEU A 87 3.62 -2.80 -8.51
C LEU A 87 4.60 -3.80 -9.14
N GLU A 88 4.73 -5.00 -8.55
CA GLU A 88 5.69 -6.01 -9.01
C GLU A 88 5.38 -6.56 -10.41
N VAL A 89 4.10 -6.90 -10.63
CA VAL A 89 3.67 -7.49 -11.91
C VAL A 89 2.35 -6.83 -12.31
N PRO A 90 2.37 -5.94 -13.29
CA PRO A 90 1.17 -5.27 -13.77
C PRO A 90 0.06 -6.27 -14.14
N GLY A 91 -1.13 -6.02 -13.67
CA GLY A 91 -2.31 -6.85 -13.94
C GLY A 91 -2.56 -7.97 -12.93
N THR A 92 -1.63 -8.27 -12.02
CA THR A 92 -1.79 -9.39 -11.08
C THR A 92 -2.72 -9.12 -9.90
N CYS A 93 -2.89 -7.86 -9.51
CA CYS A 93 -3.76 -7.50 -8.39
C CYS A 93 -5.13 -6.98 -8.80
N ARG A 94 -5.30 -6.49 -10.00
CA ARG A 94 -6.57 -5.88 -10.42
C ARG A 94 -7.72 -6.89 -10.36
N GLY A 95 -8.76 -6.55 -9.59
CA GLY A 95 -9.88 -7.43 -9.35
C GLY A 95 -9.65 -8.51 -8.28
N GLU A 96 -8.43 -8.62 -7.75
CA GLU A 96 -8.02 -9.58 -6.70
C GLU A 96 -7.04 -8.90 -5.72
N PRO A 97 -6.88 -9.37 -4.48
CA PRO A 97 -7.76 -10.31 -3.81
C PRO A 97 -9.09 -9.67 -3.39
N LYS A 98 -10.13 -10.47 -3.24
CA LYS A 98 -11.40 -10.01 -2.67
C LYS A 98 -11.32 -10.14 -1.15
N LEU A 99 -11.26 -9.00 -0.48
CA LEU A 99 -11.11 -8.89 0.97
C LEU A 99 -12.17 -7.93 1.52
N PRO A 100 -13.39 -8.40 1.77
CA PRO A 100 -14.49 -7.54 2.21
C PRO A 100 -14.14 -6.74 3.48
N GLY A 101 -14.35 -5.43 3.43
CA GLY A 101 -14.08 -4.52 4.54
C GLY A 101 -12.61 -4.13 4.73
N PHE A 102 -11.66 -4.69 3.98
CA PHE A 102 -10.27 -4.25 3.97
C PHE A 102 -10.11 -3.07 3.01
N TRP A 103 -9.43 -2.02 3.44
CA TRP A 103 -9.31 -0.78 2.68
C TRP A 103 -7.98 -0.67 1.94
N GLU A 104 -8.03 -0.07 0.77
CA GLU A 104 -6.86 0.48 0.09
C GLU A 104 -6.95 2.00 0.09
N ILE A 105 -5.87 2.66 0.52
CA ILE A 105 -5.72 4.11 0.52
C ILE A 105 -4.61 4.47 -0.48
N PRO A 106 -4.96 4.69 -1.76
CA PRO A 106 -3.96 4.89 -2.81
C PRO A 106 -3.16 6.17 -2.59
N MET A 107 -1.88 6.10 -2.93
CA MET A 107 -1.01 7.27 -2.98
C MET A 107 -1.08 7.92 -4.35
N TYR A 108 -0.94 9.25 -4.36
CA TYR A 108 -0.88 10.01 -5.60
C TYR A 108 0.56 10.32 -5.98
N ALA A 109 0.85 10.18 -7.27
CA ALA A 109 2.07 10.69 -7.86
C ALA A 109 1.79 12.05 -8.51
N PHE A 110 2.75 12.96 -8.44
CA PHE A 110 2.66 14.30 -9.02
C PHE A 110 3.98 14.70 -9.66
N PHE A 111 3.93 15.63 -10.59
CA PHE A 111 5.13 16.31 -11.07
C PHE A 111 5.41 17.54 -10.19
N ASP A 112 6.67 17.77 -9.87
CA ASP A 112 7.07 19.02 -9.26
C ASP A 112 7.32 20.10 -10.32
N ASP A 113 7.48 21.33 -9.89
CA ASP A 113 7.75 22.49 -10.74
C ASP A 113 9.25 22.70 -11.06
N ARG A 114 10.11 21.81 -10.57
CA ARG A 114 11.56 21.92 -10.72
C ARG A 114 12.09 21.41 -12.06
N GLY A 115 11.20 20.89 -12.90
CA GLY A 115 11.57 20.36 -14.21
C GLY A 115 12.37 19.06 -14.16
N VAL A 116 12.38 18.36 -13.03
CA VAL A 116 12.97 17.04 -12.90
C VAL A 116 12.07 16.04 -13.61
N ALA A 117 12.64 15.27 -14.52
CA ALA A 117 11.87 14.28 -15.28
C ALA A 117 11.37 13.16 -14.37
N GLY A 118 10.06 13.02 -14.31
CA GLY A 118 9.39 11.90 -13.66
C GLY A 118 8.42 12.30 -12.56
N PRO A 119 7.47 11.43 -12.26
CA PRO A 119 6.52 11.63 -11.18
C PRO A 119 7.17 11.33 -9.82
N HIS A 120 6.77 12.10 -8.81
CA HIS A 120 7.16 11.91 -7.41
C HIS A 120 6.00 11.38 -6.60
N LEU A 121 6.27 10.51 -5.63
CA LEU A 121 5.28 10.05 -4.66
C LEU A 121 5.42 10.81 -3.34
N MET A 122 6.28 10.34 -2.46
CA MET A 122 6.44 10.91 -1.12
C MET A 122 7.77 11.65 -0.95
N ASP A 123 8.78 11.22 -1.66
CA ASP A 123 10.13 11.74 -1.51
C ASP A 123 10.40 12.80 -2.59
N PRO A 124 10.51 14.07 -2.21
CA PRO A 124 10.98 15.08 -3.16
C PRO A 124 12.44 14.77 -3.53
N TRP A 125 12.79 14.95 -4.78
CA TRP A 125 14.18 14.96 -5.19
C TRP A 125 14.87 16.17 -4.55
N LEU A 126 15.83 15.89 -3.70
CA LEU A 126 16.67 16.90 -3.08
C LEU A 126 17.79 17.33 -4.04
#